data_bdcc3c988be66ecf146f239e1dc9fc55
#
_entry.id   bdcc3c988be66ecf146f239e1dc9fc55
#
_cell.length_a   1.000
_cell.length_b   1.000
_cell.length_c   1.000
_cell.angle_alpha   90.00
_cell.angle_beta   90.00
_cell.angle_gamma   90.00
#
_symmetry.space_group_name_H-M   'P 1'
#
loop_
_entity.id
_entity.type
_entity.pdbx_description
1 polymer ?
#
loop_
_entity_poly.entity_id
_entity_poly.type
_entity_poly.pdbx_seq_one_letter_code
_entity_poly.pdbx_strand_id
1 'polypeptide(L)'
;MATVPEILKTAQQRAQEMNLPYEGALLPAEAYQLMTYAANAKLVDVRTQAEWEYVGAIPGSTQIELLTYPGSKPNPNFMEELKAKVDKEAIIMFICRSGARSHNAATLATQAGYLDCYNVLQGFEGDKDANGH
;
A
#
# COMPACT_ATOMS: atom_id res chain seq x y z
N MET A 1 -1.57 -4.63 22.44
CA MET A 1 -1.23 -4.69 21.00
C MET A 1 -2.23 -5.59 20.28
N ALA A 2 -2.75 -5.14 19.15
CA ALA A 2 -3.69 -5.96 18.37
C ALA A 2 -2.95 -7.13 17.71
N THR A 3 -3.65 -8.25 17.56
CA THR A 3 -3.12 -9.41 16.84
C THR A 3 -3.24 -9.18 15.33
N VAL A 4 -2.53 -9.98 14.53
CA VAL A 4 -2.63 -9.91 13.06
C VAL A 4 -4.09 -10.06 12.59
N PRO A 5 -4.86 -11.09 13.03
CA PRO A 5 -6.26 -11.19 12.63
C PRO A 5 -7.11 -9.99 13.03
N GLU A 6 -6.88 -9.42 14.20
CA GLU A 6 -7.62 -8.23 14.64
C GLU A 6 -7.33 -7.01 13.77
N ILE A 7 -6.05 -6.82 13.39
CA ILE A 7 -5.65 -5.72 12.50
C ILE A 7 -6.34 -5.87 11.14
N LEU A 8 -6.31 -7.07 10.58
CA LEU A 8 -6.94 -7.32 9.28
C LEU A 8 -8.44 -7.10 9.33
N LYS A 9 -9.10 -7.57 10.40
CA LYS A 9 -10.54 -7.39 10.56
C LYS A 9 -10.90 -5.91 10.66
N THR A 10 -10.16 -5.15 11.44
CA THR A 10 -10.38 -3.70 11.57
C THR A 10 -10.21 -3.00 10.23
N ALA A 11 -9.16 -3.37 9.47
CA ALA A 11 -8.93 -2.80 8.15
C ALA A 11 -10.06 -3.13 7.18
N GLN A 12 -10.58 -4.34 7.22
CA GLN A 12 -11.69 -4.78 6.38
C GLN A 12 -12.98 -4.03 6.72
N GLN A 13 -13.27 -3.84 8.00
CA GLN A 13 -14.42 -3.05 8.44
C GLN A 13 -14.32 -1.60 7.96
N ARG A 14 -13.13 -1.03 8.04
CA ARG A 14 -12.86 0.34 7.58
C ARG A 14 -13.14 0.48 6.09
N ALA A 15 -12.72 -0.50 5.29
CA ALA A 15 -12.98 -0.49 3.84
C ALA A 15 -14.48 -0.58 3.54
N GLN A 16 -15.22 -1.39 4.29
CA GLN A 16 -16.67 -1.50 4.13
C GLN A 16 -17.37 -0.17 4.45
N GLU A 17 -16.99 0.47 5.55
CA GLU A 17 -17.56 1.75 5.95
C GLU A 17 -17.26 2.86 4.95
N MET A 18 -16.09 2.81 4.33
CA MET A 18 -15.66 3.82 3.35
C MET A 18 -16.05 3.46 1.91
N ASN A 19 -16.68 2.30 1.69
CA ASN A 19 -17.05 1.78 0.36
C ASN A 19 -15.86 1.69 -0.59
N LEU A 20 -14.74 1.12 -0.09
CA LEU A 20 -13.52 0.99 -0.88
C LEU A 20 -13.57 -0.26 -1.77
N PRO A 21 -12.95 -0.22 -2.97
CA PRO A 21 -13.02 -1.33 -3.92
C PRO A 21 -11.99 -2.44 -3.67
N TYR A 22 -11.27 -2.41 -2.56
CA TYR A 22 -10.29 -3.42 -2.18
C TYR A 22 -10.58 -3.92 -0.76
N GLU A 23 -9.79 -4.90 -0.31
CA GLU A 23 -10.08 -5.67 0.90
C GLU A 23 -10.09 -4.84 2.17
N GLY A 24 -9.11 -3.94 2.34
CA GLY A 24 -9.05 -3.18 3.56
C GLY A 24 -8.20 -1.93 3.48
N ALA A 25 -8.29 -1.11 4.54
CA ALA A 25 -7.54 0.12 4.69
C ALA A 25 -6.81 0.10 6.02
N LEU A 26 -5.50 0.30 5.98
CA LEU A 26 -4.61 0.22 7.13
C LEU A 26 -4.06 1.59 7.50
N LEU A 27 -3.84 1.81 8.79
CA LEU A 27 -3.05 2.94 9.25
C LEU A 27 -1.56 2.56 9.18
N PRO A 28 -0.62 3.51 9.09
CA PRO A 28 0.80 3.19 8.98
C PRO A 28 1.33 2.29 10.10
N ALA A 29 0.91 2.51 11.34
CA ALA A 29 1.33 1.67 12.46
C ALA A 29 0.83 0.24 12.32
N GLU A 30 -0.38 0.05 11.80
CA GLU A 30 -0.94 -1.27 11.54
C GLU A 30 -0.16 -2.00 10.44
N ALA A 31 0.18 -1.28 9.37
CA ALA A 31 0.98 -1.85 8.29
C ALA A 31 2.35 -2.30 8.80
N TYR A 32 2.97 -1.50 9.65
CA TYR A 32 4.26 -1.85 10.25
C TYR A 32 4.16 -3.14 11.07
N GLN A 33 3.10 -3.28 11.88
CA GLN A 33 2.88 -4.49 12.66
C GLN A 33 2.71 -5.72 11.77
N LEU A 34 1.96 -5.58 10.67
CA LEU A 34 1.77 -6.69 9.74
C LEU A 34 3.09 -7.10 9.08
N MET A 35 3.92 -6.14 8.69
CA MET A 35 5.25 -6.45 8.14
C MET A 35 6.11 -7.21 9.14
N THR A 36 5.99 -6.88 10.42
CA THR A 36 6.81 -7.48 11.46
C THR A 36 6.33 -8.90 11.82
N TYR A 37 5.02 -9.11 11.89
CA TYR A 37 4.46 -10.34 12.47
C TYR A 37 3.74 -11.25 11.48
N ALA A 38 3.49 -10.83 10.25
CA ALA A 38 2.82 -11.65 9.25
C ALA A 38 3.80 -12.00 8.13
N ALA A 39 4.19 -13.27 8.04
CA ALA A 39 5.22 -13.71 7.10
C ALA A 39 4.84 -13.49 5.63
N ASN A 40 3.54 -13.55 5.31
CA ASN A 40 3.06 -13.40 3.94
C ASN A 40 2.57 -11.98 3.64
N ALA A 41 2.83 -11.01 4.52
CA ALA A 41 2.47 -9.61 4.26
C ALA A 41 3.61 -8.93 3.50
N LYS A 42 3.28 -8.24 2.43
CA LYS A 42 4.23 -7.53 1.57
C LYS A 42 3.82 -6.07 1.45
N LEU A 43 4.75 -5.18 1.70
CA LEU A 43 4.54 -3.75 1.51
C LEU A 43 5.06 -3.36 0.13
N VAL A 44 4.16 -2.83 -0.71
CA VAL A 44 4.52 -2.39 -2.06
C VAL A 44 4.47 -0.86 -2.08
N ASP A 45 5.65 -0.26 -2.28
CA ASP A 45 5.81 1.19 -2.34
C ASP A 45 5.63 1.62 -3.79
N VAL A 46 4.53 2.33 -4.07
CA VAL A 46 4.16 2.73 -5.43
C VAL A 46 4.54 4.18 -5.75
N ARG A 47 5.43 4.75 -4.95
CA ARG A 47 6.01 6.08 -5.24
C ARG A 47 6.96 5.97 -6.44
N THR A 48 7.56 7.10 -6.84
CA THR A 48 8.51 7.13 -7.95
C THR A 48 9.95 6.87 -7.47
N GLN A 49 10.81 6.48 -8.39
CA GLN A 49 12.22 6.30 -8.10
C GLN A 49 12.85 7.60 -7.56
N ALA A 50 12.43 8.74 -8.09
CA ALA A 50 12.91 10.03 -7.60
C ALA A 50 12.59 10.23 -6.13
N GLU A 51 11.38 9.85 -5.70
CA GLU A 51 11.00 9.94 -4.28
C GLU A 51 11.84 9.01 -3.42
N TRP A 52 12.11 7.78 -3.89
CA TRP A 52 12.96 6.84 -3.15
C TRP A 52 14.38 7.38 -2.97
N GLU A 53 14.90 8.05 -3.97
CA GLU A 53 16.26 8.62 -3.90
C GLU A 53 16.34 9.86 -3.04
N TYR A 54 15.36 10.75 -3.10
CA TYR A 54 15.44 12.05 -2.44
C TYR A 54 14.73 12.10 -1.09
N VAL A 55 13.70 11.31 -0.89
CA VAL A 55 12.94 11.28 0.37
C VAL A 55 13.32 10.07 1.21
N GLY A 56 13.68 8.98 0.55
CA GLY A 56 14.06 7.74 1.20
C GLY A 56 13.10 6.61 0.88
N ALA A 57 13.61 5.38 0.95
CA ALA A 57 12.84 4.16 0.74
C ALA A 57 12.52 3.52 2.08
N ILE A 58 11.42 2.77 2.14
CA ILE A 58 11.03 2.05 3.35
C ILE A 58 11.75 0.70 3.35
N PRO A 59 12.53 0.40 4.40
CA PRO A 59 13.22 -0.89 4.48
C PRO A 59 12.23 -2.06 4.39
N GLY A 60 12.57 -3.06 3.60
CA GLY A 60 11.73 -4.24 3.42
C GLY A 60 10.58 -4.09 2.45
N SER A 61 10.38 -2.91 1.85
CA SER A 61 9.32 -2.71 0.87
C SER A 61 9.76 -3.20 -0.52
N THR A 62 8.76 -3.59 -1.33
CA THR A 62 8.94 -3.88 -2.75
C THR A 62 8.59 -2.60 -3.51
N GLN A 63 9.51 -2.11 -4.34
CA GLN A 63 9.35 -0.83 -5.03
C GLN A 63 8.87 -1.06 -6.45
N ILE A 64 7.66 -0.56 -6.76
CA ILE A 64 7.08 -0.63 -8.10
C ILE A 64 6.38 0.69 -8.36
N GLU A 65 6.84 1.46 -9.34
CA GLU A 65 6.20 2.73 -9.67
C GLU A 65 4.80 2.51 -10.24
N LEU A 66 3.80 3.21 -9.71
CA LEU A 66 2.49 3.29 -10.34
C LEU A 66 2.49 4.34 -11.44
N LEU A 67 3.09 5.49 -11.15
CA LEU A 67 3.30 6.58 -12.10
C LEU A 67 4.79 6.80 -12.27
N THR A 68 5.22 7.16 -13.47
CA THR A 68 6.63 7.42 -13.73
C THR A 68 6.95 8.92 -13.59
N TYR A 69 8.18 9.23 -13.28
CA TYR A 69 8.68 10.61 -13.16
C TYR A 69 9.72 10.85 -14.27
N PRO A 70 9.74 12.05 -14.88
CA PRO A 70 8.80 13.16 -14.71
C PRO A 70 7.51 12.98 -15.50
N GLY A 71 6.48 13.79 -15.16
CA GLY A 71 5.26 13.86 -15.93
C GLY A 71 4.10 13.03 -15.42
N SER A 72 4.32 12.25 -14.35
CA SER A 72 3.26 11.45 -13.68
C SER A 72 2.44 10.61 -14.65
N LYS A 73 3.12 9.94 -15.58
CA LYS A 73 2.45 9.06 -16.54
C LYS A 73 2.27 7.66 -15.95
N PRO A 74 1.15 6.98 -16.23
CA PRO A 74 0.99 5.61 -15.75
C PRO A 74 2.12 4.70 -16.21
N ASN A 75 2.59 3.84 -15.30
CA ASN A 75 3.59 2.83 -15.63
C ASN A 75 2.90 1.68 -16.37
N PRO A 76 3.17 1.46 -17.65
CA PRO A 76 2.46 0.42 -18.41
C PRO A 76 2.80 -0.99 -17.95
N ASN A 77 3.88 -1.15 -17.19
CA ASN A 77 4.33 -2.46 -16.75
C ASN A 77 4.00 -2.71 -15.27
N PHE A 78 3.16 -1.87 -14.65
CA PHE A 78 2.87 -1.97 -13.21
C PHE A 78 2.37 -3.38 -12.84
N MET A 79 1.38 -3.89 -13.54
CA MET A 79 0.81 -5.21 -13.22
C MET A 79 1.78 -6.35 -13.52
N GLU A 80 2.59 -6.23 -14.56
CA GLU A 80 3.59 -7.24 -14.87
C GLU A 80 4.67 -7.29 -13.80
N GLU A 81 5.14 -6.13 -13.33
CA GLU A 81 6.12 -6.05 -12.25
C GLU A 81 5.54 -6.60 -10.95
N LEU A 82 4.28 -6.30 -10.66
CA LEU A 82 3.62 -6.80 -9.46
C LEU A 82 3.53 -8.34 -9.50
N LYS A 83 3.09 -8.90 -10.62
CA LYS A 83 2.98 -10.35 -10.78
C LYS A 83 4.33 -11.05 -10.64
N ALA A 84 5.40 -10.41 -11.12
CA ALA A 84 6.74 -10.98 -11.04
C ALA A 84 7.31 -10.94 -9.63
N LYS A 85 6.92 -9.97 -8.81
CA LYS A 85 7.55 -9.71 -7.51
C LYS A 85 6.70 -10.14 -6.32
N VAL A 86 5.38 -10.25 -6.48
CA VAL A 86 4.47 -10.52 -5.35
C VAL A 86 3.43 -11.55 -5.75
N ASP A 87 3.27 -12.59 -4.92
CA ASP A 87 2.27 -13.64 -5.17
C ASP A 87 0.85 -13.12 -4.95
N LYS A 88 -0.10 -13.66 -5.72
CA LYS A 88 -1.51 -13.29 -5.58
C LYS A 88 -2.11 -13.67 -4.24
N GLU A 89 -1.51 -14.63 -3.54
CA GLU A 89 -1.98 -15.08 -2.23
C GLU A 89 -1.41 -14.28 -1.08
N ALA A 90 -0.48 -13.36 -1.35
CA ALA A 90 0.10 -12.52 -0.30
C ALA A 90 -0.89 -11.49 0.19
N ILE A 91 -0.71 -11.06 1.44
CA ILE A 91 -1.36 -9.86 1.96
C ILE A 91 -0.56 -8.68 1.44
N ILE A 92 -1.15 -7.91 0.54
CA ILE A 92 -0.43 -6.83 -0.13
C ILE A 92 -0.87 -5.48 0.42
N MET A 93 0.07 -4.72 0.95
CA MET A 93 -0.17 -3.39 1.47
C MET A 93 0.49 -2.38 0.52
N PHE A 94 -0.33 -1.57 -0.14
CA PHE A 94 0.18 -0.55 -1.05
C PHE A 94 0.35 0.76 -0.29
N ILE A 95 1.51 1.37 -0.43
CA ILE A 95 1.81 2.64 0.22
C ILE A 95 2.37 3.63 -0.80
N CYS A 96 1.96 4.88 -0.66
CA CYS A 96 2.54 5.99 -1.42
C CYS A 96 2.78 7.15 -0.44
N ARG A 97 2.90 8.35 -0.95
CA ARG A 97 3.21 9.50 -0.11
C ARG A 97 2.05 9.88 0.80
N SER A 98 0.82 9.91 0.28
CA SER A 98 -0.35 10.40 1.02
C SER A 98 -1.57 9.47 0.96
N GLY A 99 -1.49 8.35 0.24
CA GLY A 99 -2.57 7.38 0.14
C GLY A 99 -3.34 7.37 -1.18
N ALA A 100 -3.19 8.39 -2.03
CA ALA A 100 -3.96 8.49 -3.28
C ALA A 100 -3.49 7.52 -4.37
N ARG A 101 -2.19 7.47 -4.63
CA ARG A 101 -1.62 6.55 -5.63
C ARG A 101 -1.79 5.11 -5.19
N SER A 102 -1.61 4.83 -3.91
CA SER A 102 -1.76 3.49 -3.36
C SER A 102 -3.22 3.04 -3.40
N HIS A 103 -4.19 3.95 -3.28
CA HIS A 103 -5.60 3.64 -3.49
C HIS A 103 -5.82 3.12 -4.92
N ASN A 104 -5.26 3.80 -5.91
CA ASN A 104 -5.38 3.38 -7.31
C ASN A 104 -4.67 2.04 -7.55
N ALA A 105 -3.50 1.85 -6.96
CA ALA A 105 -2.76 0.59 -7.08
C ALA A 105 -3.53 -0.59 -6.50
N ALA A 106 -4.10 -0.41 -5.29
CA ALA A 106 -4.91 -1.45 -4.66
C ALA A 106 -6.15 -1.79 -5.49
N THR A 107 -6.77 -0.79 -6.09
CA THR A 107 -7.93 -0.98 -6.96
C THR A 107 -7.56 -1.81 -8.19
N LEU A 108 -6.47 -1.45 -8.86
CA LEU A 108 -6.00 -2.17 -10.05
C LEU A 108 -5.65 -3.61 -9.72
N ALA A 109 -4.95 -3.84 -8.62
CA ALA A 109 -4.55 -5.18 -8.21
C ALA A 109 -5.77 -6.04 -7.88
N THR A 110 -6.76 -5.46 -7.20
CA THR A 110 -8.00 -6.18 -6.88
C THR A 110 -8.73 -6.58 -8.16
N GLN A 111 -8.82 -5.69 -9.13
CA GLN A 111 -9.44 -5.98 -10.43
C GLN A 111 -8.68 -7.08 -11.19
N ALA A 112 -7.38 -7.21 -10.95
CA ALA A 112 -6.56 -8.22 -11.61
C ALA A 112 -6.56 -9.58 -10.90
N GLY A 113 -7.31 -9.73 -9.81
CA GLY A 113 -7.47 -11.00 -9.12
C GLY A 113 -6.68 -11.18 -7.84
N TYR A 114 -6.03 -10.12 -7.35
CA TYR A 114 -5.41 -10.14 -6.03
C TYR A 114 -6.50 -9.91 -4.98
N LEU A 115 -6.66 -10.85 -4.05
CA LEU A 115 -7.80 -10.85 -3.12
C LEU A 115 -7.53 -10.06 -1.83
N ASP A 116 -6.29 -10.00 -1.38
CA ASP A 116 -5.95 -9.41 -0.10
C ASP A 116 -5.15 -8.12 -0.29
N CYS A 117 -5.76 -7.13 -0.95
CA CYS A 117 -5.15 -5.84 -1.22
C CYS A 117 -5.60 -4.80 -0.21
N TYR A 118 -4.65 -4.11 0.39
CA TYR A 118 -4.87 -3.10 1.42
C TYR A 118 -4.20 -1.80 1.00
N ASN A 119 -4.85 -0.68 1.29
CA ASN A 119 -4.27 0.64 1.11
C ASN A 119 -3.80 1.15 2.47
N VAL A 120 -2.56 1.62 2.54
CA VAL A 120 -2.06 2.28 3.75
C VAL A 120 -2.53 3.74 3.68
N LEU A 121 -3.52 4.06 4.49
CA LEU A 121 -4.07 5.42 4.58
C LEU A 121 -2.97 6.35 5.10
N GLN A 122 -3.04 7.64 4.76
CA GLN A 122 -2.04 8.63 5.16
C GLN A 122 -0.66 8.38 4.55
N GLY A 123 -0.40 7.20 4.04
CA GLY A 123 0.82 6.86 3.34
C GLY A 123 2.10 7.10 4.12
N PHE A 124 3.19 7.34 3.38
CA PHE A 124 4.52 7.56 3.96
C PHE A 124 4.59 8.83 4.81
N GLU A 125 3.86 9.89 4.42
CA GLU A 125 3.87 11.15 5.15
C GLU A 125 3.02 11.11 6.44
N GLY A 126 2.00 10.26 6.46
CA GLY A 126 0.99 10.31 7.52
C GLY A 126 0.08 11.52 7.37
N ASP A 127 -0.91 11.64 8.26
CA ASP A 127 -1.75 12.83 8.33
C ASP A 127 -1.05 13.90 9.15
N LYS A 128 -1.31 15.15 8.80
CA LYS A 128 -0.83 16.27 9.60
C LYS A 128 -1.74 16.47 10.80
N ASP A 129 -1.16 16.76 11.94
CA ASP A 129 -1.94 17.08 13.12
C ASP A 129 -2.48 18.53 13.04
N ALA A 130 -3.08 19.02 14.12
CA ALA A 130 -3.62 20.37 14.18
C ALA A 130 -2.57 21.46 13.96
N ASN A 131 -1.29 21.15 14.13
CA ASN A 131 -0.18 22.07 13.94
C ASN A 131 0.51 21.88 12.58
N GLY A 132 -0.02 21.05 11.72
CA GLY A 132 0.54 20.81 10.39
C GLY A 132 1.71 19.83 10.35
N HIS A 133 1.84 18.99 11.33
CA HIS A 133 2.92 18.00 11.43
C HIS A 133 2.50 16.61 11.00
#